data_f6e5a099a48ab26d5796716967827225
#
_entry.id   f6e5a099a48ab26d5796716967827225
#
_cell.length_a   1.000
_cell.length_b   1.000
_cell.length_c   1.000
_cell.angle_alpha   90.00
_cell.angle_beta   90.00
_cell.angle_gamma   90.00
#
_symmetry.space_group_name_H-M   'P 1'
#
loop_
_entity.id
_entity.type
_entity.pdbx_description
1 polymer ?
#
loop_
_entity_poly.entity_id
_entity_poly.type
_entity_poly.pdbx_seq_one_letter_code
_entity_poly.pdbx_strand_id
1 'polypeptide(L)'
;MISISVIAQKPQKLSSNQIYEKIQKLNFIGSALYIAAHPDDENTRLIAYLSNAIKARTGYLSLTRGDGGQNLIGPEIRELLGVIRTQELLAARNIDGGSQFFTRAND
;
A
#
# COMPACT_ATOMS: atom_id res chain seq x y z
N MET A 1 19.42 34.67 -13.34
CA MET A 1 18.04 34.47 -12.87
C MET A 1 17.59 33.11 -13.38
N ILE A 2 17.43 32.12 -12.50
CA ILE A 2 17.05 30.76 -12.90
C ILE A 2 15.52 30.71 -12.79
N SER A 3 14.84 30.57 -13.93
CA SER A 3 13.40 30.36 -13.95
C SER A 3 13.10 28.91 -13.61
N ILE A 4 12.53 28.66 -12.44
CA ILE A 4 12.01 27.34 -12.06
C ILE A 4 10.59 27.25 -12.63
N SER A 5 10.43 26.46 -13.69
CA SER A 5 9.11 26.13 -14.21
C SER A 5 8.44 25.15 -13.28
N VAL A 6 7.44 25.58 -12.53
CA VAL A 6 6.57 24.68 -11.76
C VAL A 6 5.62 24.01 -12.75
N ILE A 7 5.86 22.72 -13.03
CA ILE A 7 4.91 21.92 -13.81
C ILE A 7 3.80 21.51 -12.87
N ALA A 8 2.64 22.14 -13.00
CA ALA A 8 1.44 21.69 -12.31
C ALA A 8 1.11 20.25 -12.72
N GLN A 9 0.85 19.39 -11.74
CA GLN A 9 0.47 18.00 -12.01
C GLN A 9 -0.80 17.98 -12.85
N LYS A 10 -0.72 17.41 -14.04
CA LYS A 10 -1.91 17.19 -14.87
C LYS A 10 -2.84 16.19 -14.16
N PRO A 11 -4.14 16.46 -14.09
CA PRO A 11 -5.09 15.48 -13.59
C PRO A 11 -4.93 14.16 -14.34
N GLN A 12 -4.85 13.06 -13.61
CA GLN A 12 -4.75 11.74 -14.21
C GLN A 12 -6.03 11.46 -15.01
N LYS A 13 -5.89 11.24 -16.32
CA LYS A 13 -7.00 10.77 -17.15
C LYS A 13 -7.31 9.32 -16.79
N LEU A 14 -8.47 9.10 -16.23
CA LEU A 14 -8.96 7.77 -15.93
C LEU A 14 -9.51 7.10 -17.20
N SER A 15 -9.22 5.80 -17.36
CA SER A 15 -9.87 4.97 -18.39
C SER A 15 -11.34 4.72 -18.01
N SER A 16 -12.15 4.30 -18.97
CA SER A 16 -13.56 3.96 -18.73
C SER A 16 -13.72 2.89 -17.66
N ASN A 17 -12.84 1.88 -17.63
CA ASN A 17 -12.85 0.85 -16.60
C ASN A 17 -12.55 1.42 -15.22
N GLN A 18 -11.57 2.32 -15.10
CA GLN A 18 -11.25 2.97 -13.83
C GLN A 18 -12.39 3.85 -13.32
N ILE A 19 -13.11 4.53 -14.23
CA ILE A 19 -14.29 5.31 -13.88
C ILE A 19 -15.38 4.38 -13.37
N TYR A 20 -15.66 3.30 -14.10
CA TYR A 20 -16.66 2.30 -13.71
C TYR A 20 -16.36 1.71 -12.32
N GLU A 21 -15.11 1.31 -12.06
CA GLU A 21 -14.68 0.79 -10.77
C GLU A 21 -14.88 1.81 -9.64
N LYS A 22 -14.59 3.08 -9.89
CA LYS A 22 -14.82 4.15 -8.90
C LYS A 22 -16.31 4.36 -8.62
N ILE A 23 -17.18 4.26 -9.64
CA ILE A 23 -18.63 4.34 -9.47
C ILE A 23 -19.12 3.16 -8.64
N GLN A 24 -18.65 1.94 -8.91
CA GLN A 24 -19.01 0.76 -8.12
C GLN A 24 -18.62 0.90 -6.63
N LYS A 25 -17.49 1.53 -6.34
CA LYS A 25 -17.08 1.81 -4.96
C LYS A 25 -18.04 2.72 -4.19
N LEU A 26 -18.85 3.53 -4.86
CA LEU A 26 -19.85 4.37 -4.19
C LEU A 26 -21.03 3.56 -3.60
N ASN A 27 -21.22 2.32 -4.04
CA ASN A 27 -22.26 1.44 -3.51
C ASN A 27 -21.92 0.82 -2.16
N PHE A 28 -20.68 0.95 -1.70
CA PHE A 28 -20.22 0.38 -0.45
C PHE A 28 -19.49 1.43 0.41
N ILE A 29 -20.04 1.75 1.57
CA ILE A 29 -19.51 2.80 2.47
C ILE A 29 -18.54 2.22 3.51
N GLY A 30 -18.44 0.89 3.65
CA GLY A 30 -17.62 0.23 4.64
C GLY A 30 -16.12 0.38 4.41
N SER A 31 -15.35 0.30 5.48
CA SER A 31 -13.90 0.21 5.45
C SER A 31 -13.41 -0.95 6.30
N ALA A 32 -12.27 -1.51 5.95
CA ALA A 32 -11.59 -2.57 6.68
C ALA A 32 -10.12 -2.19 6.89
N LEU A 33 -9.62 -2.41 8.11
CA LEU A 33 -8.22 -2.25 8.44
C LEU A 33 -7.68 -3.59 8.94
N TYR A 34 -6.77 -4.17 8.16
CA TYR A 34 -6.00 -5.33 8.58
C TYR A 34 -4.78 -4.85 9.36
N ILE A 35 -4.55 -5.40 10.54
CA ILE A 35 -3.43 -5.01 11.42
C ILE A 35 -2.58 -6.24 11.68
N ALA A 36 -1.28 -6.14 11.48
CA ALA A 36 -0.32 -7.17 11.83
C ALA A 36 1.02 -6.57 12.27
N ALA A 37 1.87 -7.39 12.89
CA ALA A 37 3.10 -6.91 13.48
C ALA A 37 4.12 -6.48 12.43
N HIS A 38 4.36 -7.31 11.43
CA HIS A 38 5.46 -7.13 10.47
C HIS A 38 4.97 -7.11 9.03
N PRO A 39 5.78 -6.59 8.08
CA PRO A 39 5.62 -6.88 6.68
C PRO A 39 5.58 -8.40 6.45
N ASP A 40 4.72 -8.88 5.56
CA ASP A 40 4.47 -10.28 5.22
C ASP A 40 3.48 -11.05 6.13
N ASP A 41 3.03 -10.47 7.23
CA ASP A 41 1.99 -11.07 8.10
C ASP A 41 0.57 -10.88 7.53
N GLU A 42 0.41 -10.13 6.43
CA GLU A 42 -0.90 -9.83 5.88
C GLU A 42 -1.49 -10.98 5.06
N ASN A 43 -2.80 -11.13 5.14
CA ASN A 43 -3.54 -11.97 4.23
C ASN A 43 -3.88 -11.19 2.95
N THR A 44 -2.98 -11.25 1.96
CA THR A 44 -3.12 -10.54 0.67
C THR A 44 -4.39 -10.92 -0.08
N ARG A 45 -4.84 -12.19 0.02
CA ARG A 45 -6.09 -12.66 -0.62
C ARG A 45 -7.31 -11.99 -0.01
N LEU A 46 -7.34 -11.84 1.33
CA LEU A 46 -8.41 -11.15 2.03
C LEU A 46 -8.43 -9.66 1.68
N ILE A 47 -7.27 -9.01 1.64
CA ILE A 47 -7.16 -7.60 1.25
C ILE A 47 -7.66 -7.42 -0.19
N ALA A 48 -7.22 -8.27 -1.12
CA ALA A 48 -7.67 -8.23 -2.51
C ALA A 48 -9.19 -8.45 -2.64
N TYR A 49 -9.75 -9.41 -1.91
CA TYR A 49 -11.19 -9.67 -1.89
C TYR A 49 -11.98 -8.45 -1.39
N LEU A 50 -11.58 -7.89 -0.25
CA LEU A 50 -12.25 -6.73 0.34
C LEU A 50 -12.16 -5.49 -0.58
N SER A 51 -10.99 -5.27 -1.18
CA SER A 51 -10.74 -4.10 -2.03
C SER A 51 -11.44 -4.22 -3.39
N ASN A 52 -11.37 -5.40 -4.02
CA ASN A 52 -11.76 -5.56 -5.43
C ASN A 52 -13.14 -6.21 -5.61
N ALA A 53 -13.52 -7.18 -4.77
CA ALA A 53 -14.84 -7.81 -4.86
C ALA A 53 -15.89 -7.05 -4.06
N ILE A 54 -15.62 -6.77 -2.78
CA ILE A 54 -16.54 -6.06 -1.88
C ILE A 54 -16.53 -4.55 -2.16
N LYS A 55 -15.45 -4.02 -2.75
CA LYS A 55 -15.25 -2.58 -3.00
C LYS A 55 -15.08 -1.76 -1.71
N ALA A 56 -14.76 -2.41 -0.60
CA ALA A 56 -14.46 -1.75 0.66
C ALA A 56 -13.19 -0.91 0.56
N ARG A 57 -13.13 0.21 1.28
CA ARG A 57 -11.89 0.93 1.51
C ARG A 57 -11.03 0.10 2.46
N THR A 58 -10.03 -0.60 1.91
CA THR A 58 -9.23 -1.57 2.67
C THR A 58 -7.83 -1.02 2.91
N GLY A 59 -7.35 -1.11 4.14
CA GLY A 59 -6.00 -0.75 4.54
C GLY A 59 -5.28 -1.91 5.22
N TYR A 60 -3.96 -1.94 5.09
CA TYR A 60 -3.07 -2.76 5.88
C TYR A 60 -2.19 -1.87 6.75
N LEU A 61 -2.23 -2.06 8.05
CA LEU A 61 -1.35 -1.42 9.02
C LEU A 61 -0.33 -2.45 9.51
N SER A 62 0.91 -2.35 9.04
CA SER A 62 2.05 -3.03 9.64
C SER A 62 2.57 -2.22 10.81
N LEU A 63 2.69 -2.83 11.99
CA LEU A 63 3.16 -2.10 13.18
C LEU A 63 4.62 -1.69 13.03
N THR A 64 5.46 -2.56 12.47
CA THR A 64 6.87 -2.25 12.17
C THR A 64 7.12 -2.18 10.66
N ARG A 65 8.33 -1.87 10.27
CA ARG A 65 8.80 -1.90 8.88
C ARG A 65 9.59 -3.16 8.55
N GLY A 66 9.72 -4.09 9.49
CA GLY A 66 10.52 -5.31 9.34
C GLY A 66 12.03 -5.06 9.32
N ASP A 67 12.48 -3.97 9.92
CA ASP A 67 13.88 -3.57 9.95
C ASP A 67 14.72 -4.43 10.90
N GLY A 68 14.10 -5.08 11.91
CA GLY A 68 14.74 -6.08 12.78
C GLY A 68 14.85 -7.49 12.18
N GLY A 69 14.21 -7.73 11.04
CA GLY A 69 14.17 -9.04 10.40
C GLY A 69 15.47 -9.43 9.70
N GLN A 70 15.44 -10.64 9.10
CA GLN A 70 16.54 -11.16 8.29
C GLN A 70 16.29 -10.90 6.79
N ASN A 71 17.35 -10.59 6.06
CA ASN A 71 17.34 -10.54 4.61
C ASN A 71 17.98 -11.81 4.06
N LEU A 72 17.19 -12.68 3.43
CA LEU A 72 17.66 -13.93 2.84
C LEU A 72 18.16 -13.75 1.39
N ILE A 73 17.96 -12.60 0.78
CA ILE A 73 18.22 -12.33 -0.63
C ILE A 73 19.44 -11.42 -0.82
N GLY A 74 19.69 -10.52 0.13
CA GLY A 74 20.74 -9.50 0.01
C GLY A 74 21.44 -9.20 1.34
N PRO A 75 22.44 -8.32 1.32
CA PRO A 75 23.21 -7.93 2.51
C PRO A 75 22.56 -6.83 3.34
N GLU A 76 21.45 -6.28 2.88
CA GLU A 76 20.78 -5.16 3.54
C GLU A 76 20.18 -5.61 4.88
N ILE A 77 20.48 -4.85 5.93
CA ILE A 77 19.98 -5.07 7.29
C ILE A 77 19.48 -3.75 7.87
N ARG A 78 18.70 -3.83 8.94
CA ARG A 78 18.17 -2.68 9.69
C ARG A 78 17.43 -1.69 8.78
N GLU A 79 17.76 -0.42 8.82
CA GLU A 79 17.04 0.65 8.11
C GLU A 79 16.96 0.41 6.60
N LEU A 80 17.99 -0.16 5.99
CA LEU A 80 18.00 -0.50 4.56
C LEU A 80 17.00 -1.63 4.27
N LEU A 81 16.93 -2.63 5.15
CA LEU A 81 15.93 -3.70 5.04
C LEU A 81 14.52 -3.13 5.20
N GLY A 82 14.30 -2.24 6.16
CA GLY A 82 13.01 -1.56 6.35
C GLY A 82 12.57 -0.77 5.11
N VAL A 83 13.50 -0.15 4.38
CA VAL A 83 13.20 0.51 3.10
C VAL A 83 12.75 -0.50 2.05
N ILE A 84 13.47 -1.62 1.91
CA ILE A 84 13.13 -2.68 0.94
C ILE A 84 11.74 -3.24 1.25
N ARG A 85 11.50 -3.66 2.49
CA ARG A 85 10.21 -4.19 2.95
C ARG A 85 9.06 -3.20 2.74
N THR A 86 9.31 -1.91 2.95
CA THR A 86 8.33 -0.86 2.65
C THR A 86 7.97 -0.86 1.17
N GLN A 87 8.95 -0.94 0.26
CA GLN A 87 8.69 -0.95 -1.19
C GLN A 87 7.96 -2.22 -1.64
N GLU A 88 8.29 -3.38 -1.05
CA GLU A 88 7.59 -4.64 -1.30
C GLU A 88 6.11 -4.54 -0.93
N LEU A 89 5.78 -3.98 0.24
CA LEU A 89 4.39 -3.78 0.65
C LEU A 89 3.65 -2.78 -0.23
N LEU A 90 4.29 -1.69 -0.64
CA LEU A 90 3.69 -0.74 -1.57
C LEU A 90 3.42 -1.38 -2.94
N ALA A 91 4.33 -2.23 -3.43
CA ALA A 91 4.12 -2.99 -4.66
C ALA A 91 2.94 -3.98 -4.52
N ALA A 92 2.84 -4.69 -3.40
CA ALA A 92 1.72 -5.59 -3.12
C ALA A 92 0.37 -4.84 -3.10
N ARG A 93 0.31 -3.66 -2.48
CA ARG A 93 -0.91 -2.80 -2.45
C ARG A 93 -1.33 -2.31 -3.83
N ASN A 94 -0.38 -2.09 -4.74
CA ASN A 94 -0.71 -1.76 -6.13
C ASN A 94 -1.43 -2.90 -6.86
N ILE A 95 -1.22 -4.14 -6.42
CA ILE A 95 -1.86 -5.34 -7.01
C ILE A 95 -3.19 -5.64 -6.34
N ASP A 96 -3.23 -5.64 -5.00
CA ASP A 96 -4.43 -6.05 -4.25
C ASP A 96 -5.43 -4.91 -4.01
N GLY A 97 -5.07 -3.67 -4.31
CA GLY A 97 -5.95 -2.51 -4.22
C GLY A 97 -6.12 -1.94 -2.81
N GLY A 98 -5.40 -2.45 -1.82
CA GLY A 98 -5.36 -1.90 -0.46
C GLY A 98 -4.48 -0.65 -0.35
N SER A 99 -4.55 0.01 0.79
CA SER A 99 -3.68 1.12 1.19
C SER A 99 -2.70 0.65 2.25
N GLN A 100 -1.42 1.03 2.16
CA GLN A 100 -0.39 0.68 3.14
C GLN A 100 -0.24 1.76 4.20
N PHE A 101 -0.18 1.34 5.45
CA PHE A 101 0.10 2.18 6.62
C PHE A 101 1.19 1.53 7.49
N PHE A 102 1.93 2.37 8.21
CA PHE A 102 2.94 1.94 9.18
C PHE A 102 2.81 2.76 10.46
N THR A 103 3.23 2.19 11.57
CA THR A 103 3.50 2.95 12.79
C THR A 103 4.98 3.41 12.83
N ARG A 104 5.40 3.94 13.96
CA ARG A 104 6.80 4.24 14.27
C ARG A 104 7.40 3.23 15.24
N ALA A 105 6.76 2.11 15.45
CA ALA A 105 7.32 1.06 16.30
C ALA A 105 8.58 0.49 15.65
N ASN A 106 9.58 0.26 16.45
CA ASN A 106 10.77 -0.50 16.06
C ASN A 106 10.45 -2.00 16.09
N ASP A 107 11.16 -2.74 15.26
CA ASP A 107 11.09 -4.20 15.20
C ASP A 107 12.01 -4.81 16.25
#